data_6eb5fb36dd72a528728e5ae47b1189b5
#
_entry.id   6eb5fb36dd72a528728e5ae47b1189b5
#
_cell.length_a   1.000
_cell.length_b   1.000
_cell.length_c   1.000
_cell.angle_alpha   90.00
_cell.angle_beta   90.00
_cell.angle_gamma   90.00
#
_symmetry.space_group_name_H-M   'P 1'
#
loop_
_entity.id
_entity.type
_entity.pdbx_description
1 polymer ?
#
loop_
_entity_poly.entity_id
_entity_poly.type
_entity_poly.pdbx_seq_one_letter_code
_entity_poly.pdbx_strand_id
1 'polypeptide(L)'
;MASIPNPAAEKASLEAFRRDVIEASKGALVLVDFWAEWCGPCKTLGPLLEKVTAARAPKVKLVKIDVDKNQMLASQFRIQSIPTVYAFLDGRPVDGFQGALGERELTAFVDRLLQGVPASADEAALEEQIAALVGAAAEATAAGAHDDAAAMLGALVQELPERADLAGHYALALIAAGALDAAAAALAAVPADSKDDVVARARAALVLAADAPADDELAPLMGAVEADPANHEARFELASALAAKGDRDGAADHLLAIIKADRTWNEGAAREKLLKMFEAAGLADPWSVKTRATLRAIWFS
;
A
#
# COMPACT_ATOMS: atom_id res chain seq x y z
N MET A 1 -32.26 12.58 44.80
CA MET A 1 -31.50 13.72 45.34
C MET A 1 -30.37 14.01 44.39
N ALA A 2 -30.41 15.14 43.69
CA ALA A 2 -29.30 15.54 42.82
C ALA A 2 -28.07 15.83 43.71
N SER A 3 -26.98 15.10 43.50
CA SER A 3 -25.72 15.34 44.19
C SER A 3 -25.20 16.72 43.79
N ILE A 4 -24.93 17.60 44.79
CA ILE A 4 -24.32 18.90 44.55
C ILE A 4 -22.95 18.65 43.92
N PRO A 5 -22.65 19.25 42.76
CA PRO A 5 -21.37 19.06 42.09
C PRO A 5 -20.22 19.47 43.02
N ASN A 6 -19.21 18.63 43.18
CA ASN A 6 -18.00 18.94 43.91
C ASN A 6 -17.03 19.72 43.01
N PRO A 7 -16.79 21.03 43.26
CA PRO A 7 -15.95 21.85 42.36
C PRO A 7 -14.52 21.29 42.18
N ALA A 8 -14.00 20.57 43.16
CA ALA A 8 -12.68 19.95 43.06
C ALA A 8 -12.69 18.73 42.11
N ALA A 9 -13.76 17.92 42.13
CA ALA A 9 -13.94 16.80 41.25
C ALA A 9 -14.16 17.25 39.79
N GLU A 10 -14.94 18.33 39.61
CA GLU A 10 -15.17 18.92 38.28
C GLU A 10 -13.88 19.46 37.67
N LYS A 11 -13.06 20.17 38.44
CA LYS A 11 -11.76 20.67 38.01
C LYS A 11 -10.84 19.51 37.62
N ALA A 12 -10.78 18.43 38.40
CA ALA A 12 -10.00 17.25 38.10
C ALA A 12 -10.46 16.55 36.80
N SER A 13 -11.78 16.48 36.57
CA SER A 13 -12.36 15.94 35.32
C SER A 13 -11.99 16.77 34.12
N LEU A 14 -12.01 18.10 34.20
CA LEU A 14 -11.58 18.98 33.10
C LEU A 14 -10.08 18.88 32.81
N GLU A 15 -9.24 18.77 33.84
CA GLU A 15 -7.81 18.59 33.70
C GLU A 15 -7.50 17.23 33.05
N ALA A 16 -8.18 16.16 33.46
CA ALA A 16 -8.08 14.85 32.85
C ALA A 16 -8.52 14.87 31.38
N PHE A 17 -9.66 15.49 31.08
CA PHE A 17 -10.14 15.65 29.70
C PHE A 17 -9.13 16.42 28.82
N ARG A 18 -8.57 17.49 29.34
CA ARG A 18 -7.55 18.26 28.63
C ARG A 18 -6.33 17.39 28.28
N ARG A 19 -5.81 16.66 29.27
CA ARG A 19 -4.63 15.79 29.07
C ARG A 19 -4.93 14.60 28.18
N ASP A 20 -6.01 13.86 28.48
CA ASP A 20 -6.28 12.54 27.89
C ASP A 20 -7.03 12.64 26.56
N VAL A 21 -7.65 13.79 26.25
CA VAL A 21 -8.37 14.02 24.99
C VAL A 21 -7.68 15.11 24.16
N ILE A 22 -7.60 16.35 24.67
CA ILE A 22 -7.15 17.49 23.88
C ILE A 22 -5.66 17.35 23.51
N GLU A 23 -4.80 17.14 24.51
CA GLU A 23 -3.35 17.00 24.25
C GLU A 23 -3.04 15.67 23.56
N ALA A 24 -3.69 14.58 23.96
CA ALA A 24 -3.48 13.28 23.36
C ALA A 24 -3.91 13.21 21.90
N SER A 25 -4.91 14.00 21.49
CA SER A 25 -5.40 14.03 20.09
C SER A 25 -4.50 14.81 19.13
N LYS A 26 -3.42 15.42 19.59
CA LYS A 26 -2.40 16.02 18.71
C LYS A 26 -1.51 15.00 18.01
N GLY A 27 -1.41 13.78 18.55
CA GLY A 27 -0.60 12.70 17.99
C GLY A 27 -1.36 11.39 17.75
N ALA A 28 -2.67 11.35 18.03
CA ALA A 28 -3.49 10.15 17.86
C ALA A 28 -4.95 10.53 17.66
N LEU A 29 -5.74 9.66 17.04
CA LEU A 29 -7.19 9.77 17.06
C LEU A 29 -7.70 9.38 18.45
N VAL A 30 -8.44 10.26 19.13
CA VAL A 30 -9.03 9.96 20.44
C VAL A 30 -10.53 9.82 20.30
N LEU A 31 -11.06 8.63 20.58
CA LEU A 31 -12.50 8.40 20.70
C LEU A 31 -12.94 8.67 22.14
N VAL A 32 -13.95 9.51 22.30
CA VAL A 32 -14.53 9.86 23.59
C VAL A 32 -15.93 9.28 23.66
N ASP A 33 -16.12 8.25 24.50
CA ASP A 33 -17.39 7.56 24.73
C ASP A 33 -18.11 8.16 25.94
N PHE A 34 -19.22 8.84 25.70
CA PHE A 34 -20.14 9.33 26.75
C PHE A 34 -21.15 8.23 27.06
N TRP A 35 -21.07 7.67 28.27
CA TRP A 35 -21.82 6.50 28.69
C TRP A 35 -22.35 6.62 30.12
N ALA A 36 -23.18 5.66 30.56
CA ALA A 36 -23.59 5.50 31.97
C ALA A 36 -23.85 4.02 32.31
N GLU A 37 -23.78 3.68 33.60
CA GLU A 37 -23.97 2.32 34.09
C GLU A 37 -25.37 1.73 33.80
N TRP A 38 -26.40 2.56 33.77
CA TRP A 38 -27.79 2.19 33.49
C TRP A 38 -28.09 2.08 31.97
N CYS A 39 -27.19 2.50 31.11
CA CYS A 39 -27.38 2.54 29.67
C CYS A 39 -27.13 1.15 29.03
N GLY A 40 -28.21 0.45 28.64
CA GLY A 40 -28.13 -0.86 27.99
C GLY A 40 -27.30 -0.86 26.69
N PRO A 41 -27.60 0.04 25.72
CA PRO A 41 -26.82 0.10 24.47
C PRO A 41 -25.34 0.44 24.69
N CYS A 42 -24.96 1.20 25.73
CA CYS A 42 -23.57 1.50 26.06
C CYS A 42 -22.79 0.23 26.45
N LYS A 43 -23.45 -0.72 27.14
CA LYS A 43 -22.85 -2.00 27.53
C LYS A 43 -22.53 -2.89 26.31
N THR A 44 -23.24 -2.70 25.22
CA THR A 44 -22.97 -3.39 23.95
C THR A 44 -21.85 -2.68 23.15
N LEU A 45 -21.87 -1.35 23.09
CA LEU A 45 -20.91 -0.57 22.32
C LEU A 45 -19.52 -0.55 22.97
N GLY A 46 -19.43 -0.46 24.31
CA GLY A 46 -18.17 -0.32 25.03
C GLY A 46 -17.12 -1.39 24.67
N PRO A 47 -17.43 -2.68 24.75
CA PRO A 47 -16.50 -3.74 24.35
C PRO A 47 -16.07 -3.68 22.88
N LEU A 48 -16.94 -3.22 21.97
CA LEU A 48 -16.61 -3.04 20.57
C LEU A 48 -15.63 -1.87 20.36
N LEU A 49 -15.84 -0.75 21.06
CA LEU A 49 -14.90 0.37 21.09
C LEU A 49 -13.53 -0.08 21.60
N GLU A 50 -13.48 -0.78 22.72
CA GLU A 50 -12.24 -1.31 23.30
C GLU A 50 -11.50 -2.23 22.32
N LYS A 51 -12.22 -3.14 21.67
CA LYS A 51 -11.66 -4.07 20.66
C LYS A 51 -11.09 -3.32 19.44
N VAL A 52 -11.89 -2.41 18.87
CA VAL A 52 -11.51 -1.69 17.63
C VAL A 52 -10.35 -0.73 17.89
N THR A 53 -10.32 -0.07 19.04
CA THR A 53 -9.22 0.84 19.41
C THR A 53 -7.95 0.11 19.77
N ALA A 54 -8.04 -1.02 20.50
CA ALA A 54 -6.86 -1.84 20.83
C ALA A 54 -6.16 -2.39 19.59
N ALA A 55 -6.93 -2.79 18.57
CA ALA A 55 -6.38 -3.27 17.29
C ALA A 55 -5.65 -2.18 16.49
N ARG A 56 -5.78 -0.91 16.87
CA ARG A 56 -5.19 0.26 16.18
C ARG A 56 -4.30 1.10 17.10
N ALA A 57 -3.92 0.56 18.26
CA ALA A 57 -2.97 1.23 19.13
C ALA A 57 -1.57 1.30 18.48
N PRO A 58 -0.79 2.36 18.70
CA PRO A 58 -1.09 3.55 19.52
C PRO A 58 -1.85 4.67 18.78
N LYS A 59 -2.20 4.50 17.50
CA LYS A 59 -2.82 5.52 16.64
C LYS A 59 -4.22 5.92 17.06
N VAL A 60 -4.93 5.01 17.77
CA VAL A 60 -6.27 5.27 18.30
C VAL A 60 -6.28 5.05 19.82
N LYS A 61 -6.84 6.00 20.53
CA LYS A 61 -7.04 5.95 21.98
C LYS A 61 -8.54 6.03 22.30
N LEU A 62 -8.95 5.38 23.39
CA LEU A 62 -10.32 5.44 23.89
C LEU A 62 -10.34 6.12 25.28
N VAL A 63 -11.19 7.12 25.42
CA VAL A 63 -11.49 7.76 26.70
C VAL A 63 -12.98 7.59 26.98
N LYS A 64 -13.31 7.04 28.14
CA LYS A 64 -14.70 6.79 28.55
C LYS A 64 -15.11 7.82 29.61
N ILE A 65 -16.19 8.54 29.37
CA ILE A 65 -16.73 9.59 30.27
C ILE A 65 -18.12 9.18 30.76
N ASP A 66 -18.20 8.85 32.05
CA ASP A 66 -19.44 8.57 32.74
C ASP A 66 -20.20 9.91 32.92
N VAL A 67 -21.36 10.05 32.26
CA VAL A 67 -22.12 11.31 32.25
C VAL A 67 -22.71 11.66 33.63
N ASP A 68 -22.97 10.65 34.48
CA ASP A 68 -23.48 10.87 35.83
C ASP A 68 -22.41 11.47 36.75
N LYS A 69 -21.14 11.09 36.52
CA LYS A 69 -19.98 11.59 37.28
C LYS A 69 -19.36 12.85 36.68
N ASN A 70 -19.63 13.15 35.41
CA ASN A 70 -19.02 14.26 34.67
C ASN A 70 -20.08 15.15 34.00
N GLN A 71 -21.07 15.60 34.78
CA GLN A 71 -22.23 16.36 34.27
C GLN A 71 -21.84 17.67 33.58
N MET A 72 -20.78 18.35 34.04
CA MET A 72 -20.29 19.57 33.42
C MET A 72 -19.77 19.29 32.00
N LEU A 73 -18.95 18.24 31.82
CA LEU A 73 -18.46 17.83 30.48
C LEU A 73 -19.62 17.42 29.58
N ALA A 74 -20.55 16.58 30.06
CA ALA A 74 -21.72 16.19 29.30
C ALA A 74 -22.56 17.42 28.86
N SER A 75 -22.68 18.42 29.69
CA SER A 75 -23.38 19.68 29.37
C SER A 75 -22.60 20.50 28.32
N GLN A 76 -21.27 20.66 28.47
CA GLN A 76 -20.43 21.39 27.51
C GLN A 76 -20.50 20.78 26.13
N PHE A 77 -20.49 19.45 26.01
CA PHE A 77 -20.65 18.73 24.75
C PHE A 77 -22.11 18.54 24.30
N ARG A 78 -23.06 19.12 25.08
CA ARG A 78 -24.51 19.06 24.79
C ARG A 78 -24.99 17.64 24.57
N ILE A 79 -24.55 16.69 25.42
CA ILE A 79 -24.94 15.29 25.31
C ILE A 79 -26.42 15.15 25.63
N GLN A 80 -27.24 14.85 24.64
CA GLN A 80 -28.69 14.70 24.76
C GLN A 80 -29.12 13.24 24.89
N SER A 81 -28.30 12.34 24.42
CA SER A 81 -28.54 10.90 24.47
C SER A 81 -27.23 10.13 24.61
N ILE A 82 -27.29 8.93 25.18
CA ILE A 82 -26.15 8.02 25.31
C ILE A 82 -26.48 6.65 24.73
N PRO A 83 -25.50 5.93 24.12
CA PRO A 83 -24.12 6.37 23.96
C PRO A 83 -23.98 7.49 22.92
N THR A 84 -23.07 8.41 23.15
CA THR A 84 -22.59 9.37 22.15
C THR A 84 -21.08 9.28 22.12
N VAL A 85 -20.51 9.09 20.94
CA VAL A 85 -19.07 9.01 20.73
C VAL A 85 -18.62 10.17 19.88
N TYR A 86 -17.62 10.92 20.36
CA TYR A 86 -16.91 11.93 19.58
C TYR A 86 -15.50 11.46 19.25
N ALA A 87 -15.06 11.80 18.05
CA ALA A 87 -13.69 11.61 17.60
C ALA A 87 -12.94 12.94 17.64
N PHE A 88 -11.80 12.96 18.32
CA PHE A 88 -10.94 14.14 18.43
C PHE A 88 -9.64 13.93 17.68
N LEU A 89 -9.24 14.96 16.91
CA LEU A 89 -7.97 15.06 16.23
C LEU A 89 -7.48 16.50 16.31
N ASP A 90 -6.19 16.69 16.59
CA ASP A 90 -5.55 18.00 16.70
C ASP A 90 -6.29 18.94 17.69
N GLY A 91 -6.65 18.43 18.87
CA GLY A 91 -7.27 19.17 19.96
C GLY A 91 -8.74 19.53 19.75
N ARG A 92 -9.41 19.06 18.70
CA ARG A 92 -10.79 19.41 18.36
C ARG A 92 -11.63 18.20 17.96
N PRO A 93 -12.94 18.22 18.20
CA PRO A 93 -13.82 17.20 17.64
C PRO A 93 -13.90 17.35 16.12
N VAL A 94 -13.68 16.23 15.41
CA VAL A 94 -13.70 16.18 13.93
C VAL A 94 -14.91 15.44 13.41
N ASP A 95 -15.47 14.50 14.20
CA ASP A 95 -16.66 13.73 13.84
C ASP A 95 -17.27 13.09 15.10
N GLY A 96 -18.41 12.42 14.96
CA GLY A 96 -19.06 11.70 16.06
C GLY A 96 -20.34 11.00 15.60
N PHE A 97 -20.84 10.14 16.47
CA PHE A 97 -22.12 9.46 16.25
C PHE A 97 -22.89 9.31 17.57
N GLN A 98 -24.19 9.08 17.46
CA GLN A 98 -25.08 8.80 18.57
C GLN A 98 -25.72 7.42 18.40
N GLY A 99 -25.92 6.71 19.51
CA GLY A 99 -26.43 5.35 19.51
C GLY A 99 -25.33 4.29 19.33
N ALA A 100 -25.72 3.02 19.42
CA ALA A 100 -24.78 1.91 19.26
C ALA A 100 -24.59 1.58 17.77
N LEU A 101 -23.33 1.47 17.34
CA LEU A 101 -22.93 0.97 16.03
C LEU A 101 -22.53 -0.50 16.12
N GLY A 102 -22.70 -1.23 15.02
CA GLY A 102 -22.13 -2.56 14.84
C GLY A 102 -20.62 -2.50 14.61
N GLU A 103 -19.93 -3.63 14.85
CA GLU A 103 -18.45 -3.70 14.72
C GLU A 103 -17.96 -3.23 13.34
N ARG A 104 -18.64 -3.62 12.27
CA ARG A 104 -18.28 -3.23 10.89
C ARG A 104 -18.38 -1.72 10.66
N GLU A 105 -19.46 -1.10 11.13
CA GLU A 105 -19.69 0.33 10.98
C GLU A 105 -18.69 1.14 11.81
N LEU A 106 -18.44 0.68 13.06
CA LEU A 106 -17.44 1.29 13.95
C LEU A 106 -16.03 1.20 13.35
N THR A 107 -15.67 0.03 12.81
CA THR A 107 -14.39 -0.16 12.11
C THR A 107 -14.25 0.80 10.94
N ALA A 108 -15.25 0.89 10.07
CA ALA A 108 -15.24 1.81 8.93
C ALA A 108 -15.16 3.29 9.34
N PHE A 109 -15.85 3.65 10.43
CA PHE A 109 -15.79 5.00 11.01
C PHE A 109 -14.37 5.36 11.45
N VAL A 110 -13.73 4.47 12.21
CA VAL A 110 -12.36 4.68 12.72
C VAL A 110 -11.34 4.71 11.56
N ASP A 111 -11.41 3.76 10.63
CA ASP A 111 -10.47 3.66 9.51
C ASP A 111 -10.53 4.89 8.60
N ARG A 112 -11.72 5.43 8.37
CA ARG A 112 -11.91 6.69 7.63
C ARG A 112 -11.22 7.87 8.33
N LEU A 113 -11.33 7.98 9.63
CA LEU A 113 -10.72 9.08 10.40
C LEU A 113 -9.21 8.93 10.54
N LEU A 114 -8.70 7.70 10.56
CA LEU A 114 -7.25 7.44 10.59
C LEU A 114 -6.52 7.96 9.36
N GLN A 115 -7.18 8.10 8.22
CA GLN A 115 -6.59 8.72 7.02
C GLN A 115 -6.20 10.19 7.23
N GLY A 116 -6.80 10.84 8.23
CA GLY A 116 -6.48 12.23 8.60
C GLY A 116 -5.50 12.37 9.77
N VAL A 117 -5.04 11.27 10.37
CA VAL A 117 -4.08 11.31 11.49
C VAL A 117 -2.67 11.49 10.91
N PRO A 118 -1.94 12.55 11.28
CA PRO A 118 -0.54 12.69 10.89
C PRO A 118 0.28 11.52 11.45
N ALA A 119 1.25 11.05 10.66
CA ALA A 119 2.23 10.10 11.18
C ALA A 119 2.96 10.73 12.39
N SER A 120 3.23 9.93 13.42
CA SER A 120 4.08 10.40 14.51
C SER A 120 5.49 10.74 14.00
N ALA A 121 6.22 11.57 14.72
CA ALA A 121 7.60 11.89 14.31
C ALA A 121 8.47 10.63 14.17
N ASP A 122 8.26 9.63 15.02
CA ASP A 122 8.98 8.36 14.96
C ASP A 122 8.57 7.53 13.75
N GLU A 123 7.26 7.49 13.41
CA GLU A 123 6.77 6.81 12.21
C GLU A 123 7.26 7.51 10.94
N ALA A 124 7.23 8.84 10.89
CA ALA A 124 7.75 9.60 9.76
C ALA A 124 9.25 9.37 9.56
N ALA A 125 10.04 9.35 10.65
CA ALA A 125 11.46 9.05 10.59
C ALA A 125 11.74 7.61 10.12
N LEU A 126 10.94 6.64 10.55
CA LEU A 126 11.06 5.25 10.09
C LEU A 126 10.75 5.14 8.58
N GLU A 127 9.67 5.75 8.11
CA GLU A 127 9.33 5.75 6.68
C GLU A 127 10.41 6.43 5.83
N GLU A 128 11.03 7.51 6.35
CA GLU A 128 12.16 8.16 5.68
C GLU A 128 13.38 7.24 5.58
N GLN A 129 13.68 6.49 6.65
CA GLN A 129 14.77 5.50 6.64
C GLN A 129 14.48 4.35 5.67
N ILE A 130 13.26 3.83 5.64
CA ILE A 130 12.84 2.79 4.69
C ILE A 130 13.00 3.31 3.26
N ALA A 131 12.48 4.51 2.97
CA ALA A 131 12.59 5.11 1.65
C ALA A 131 14.04 5.31 1.20
N ALA A 132 14.93 5.72 2.13
CA ALA A 132 16.36 5.86 1.85
C ALA A 132 17.02 4.51 1.52
N LEU A 133 16.68 3.42 2.25
CA LEU A 133 17.21 2.09 1.97
C LEU A 133 16.69 1.51 0.65
N VAL A 134 15.41 1.71 0.33
CA VAL A 134 14.83 1.32 -0.97
C VAL A 134 15.50 2.10 -2.10
N GLY A 135 15.76 3.40 -1.91
CA GLY A 135 16.50 4.22 -2.86
C GLY A 135 17.93 3.73 -3.08
N ALA A 136 18.66 3.43 -2.01
CA ALA A 136 20.01 2.88 -2.09
C ALA A 136 20.06 1.52 -2.81
N ALA A 137 19.08 0.64 -2.57
CA ALA A 137 18.97 -0.63 -3.26
C ALA A 137 18.67 -0.44 -4.76
N ALA A 138 17.84 0.55 -5.13
CA ALA A 138 17.60 0.89 -6.52
C ALA A 138 18.85 1.41 -7.23
N GLU A 139 19.66 2.26 -6.57
CA GLU A 139 20.94 2.73 -7.07
C GLU A 139 21.96 1.58 -7.22
N ALA A 140 22.03 0.66 -6.24
CA ALA A 140 22.87 -0.54 -6.32
C ALA A 140 22.46 -1.42 -7.51
N THR A 141 21.16 -1.62 -7.72
CA THR A 141 20.63 -2.35 -8.90
C THR A 141 21.05 -1.68 -10.22
N ALA A 142 20.93 -0.35 -10.30
CA ALA A 142 21.33 0.41 -11.49
C ALA A 142 22.84 0.36 -11.74
N ALA A 143 23.65 0.21 -10.69
CA ALA A 143 25.10 0.02 -10.76
C ALA A 143 25.53 -1.43 -11.05
N GLY A 144 24.60 -2.37 -11.18
CA GLY A 144 24.86 -3.80 -11.41
C GLY A 144 25.18 -4.61 -10.14
N ALA A 145 25.07 -3.99 -8.95
CA ALA A 145 25.30 -4.65 -7.65
C ALA A 145 23.99 -5.31 -7.16
N HIS A 146 23.46 -6.25 -7.94
CA HIS A 146 22.13 -6.84 -7.73
C HIS A 146 22.04 -7.65 -6.42
N ASP A 147 23.11 -8.39 -6.07
CA ASP A 147 23.16 -9.18 -4.83
C ASP A 147 23.13 -8.28 -3.59
N ASP A 148 23.84 -7.15 -3.63
CA ASP A 148 23.83 -6.18 -2.52
C ASP A 148 22.44 -5.54 -2.35
N ALA A 149 21.79 -5.18 -3.46
CA ALA A 149 20.42 -4.66 -3.44
C ALA A 149 19.45 -5.67 -2.84
N ALA A 150 19.54 -6.94 -3.25
CA ALA A 150 18.72 -8.01 -2.70
C ALA A 150 18.98 -8.24 -1.20
N ALA A 151 20.24 -8.19 -0.76
CA ALA A 151 20.58 -8.34 0.66
C ALA A 151 20.00 -7.20 1.53
N MET A 152 20.10 -5.93 1.07
CA MET A 152 19.52 -4.79 1.77
C MET A 152 18.01 -4.92 1.94
N LEU A 153 17.29 -5.23 0.86
CA LEU A 153 15.83 -5.35 0.87
C LEU A 153 15.36 -6.60 1.61
N GLY A 154 16.12 -7.71 1.53
CA GLY A 154 15.84 -8.92 2.27
C GLY A 154 15.86 -8.73 3.79
N ALA A 155 16.79 -7.91 4.32
CA ALA A 155 16.82 -7.53 5.73
C ALA A 155 15.56 -6.76 6.14
N LEU A 156 15.13 -5.78 5.33
CA LEU A 156 13.89 -5.02 5.59
C LEU A 156 12.64 -5.90 5.59
N VAL A 157 12.53 -6.85 4.66
CA VAL A 157 11.38 -7.79 4.59
C VAL A 157 11.34 -8.70 5.82
N GLN A 158 12.48 -9.09 6.37
CA GLN A 158 12.52 -9.88 7.62
C GLN A 158 12.06 -9.08 8.84
N GLU A 159 12.37 -7.79 8.91
CA GLU A 159 11.94 -6.90 10.00
C GLU A 159 10.48 -6.46 9.87
N LEU A 160 9.98 -6.29 8.65
CA LEU A 160 8.65 -5.76 8.33
C LEU A 160 7.90 -6.69 7.34
N PRO A 161 7.61 -7.93 7.74
CA PRO A 161 7.04 -8.94 6.82
C PRO A 161 5.62 -8.63 6.32
N GLU A 162 4.90 -7.73 6.99
CA GLU A 162 3.56 -7.30 6.60
C GLU A 162 3.57 -6.24 5.47
N ARG A 163 4.73 -5.66 5.16
CA ARG A 163 4.90 -4.62 4.12
C ARG A 163 5.00 -5.26 2.73
N ALA A 164 3.89 -5.33 2.03
CA ALA A 164 3.81 -5.90 0.69
C ALA A 164 4.69 -5.16 -0.33
N ASP A 165 4.79 -3.83 -0.23
CA ASP A 165 5.65 -2.99 -1.06
C ASP A 165 7.14 -3.38 -0.95
N LEU A 166 7.63 -3.64 0.26
CA LEU A 166 9.02 -4.09 0.48
C LEU A 166 9.27 -5.48 -0.13
N ALA A 167 8.31 -6.40 0.01
CA ALA A 167 8.39 -7.71 -0.65
C ALA A 167 8.43 -7.57 -2.18
N GLY A 168 7.69 -6.61 -2.74
CA GLY A 168 7.73 -6.26 -4.17
C GLY A 168 9.10 -5.74 -4.60
N HIS A 169 9.68 -4.79 -3.86
CA HIS A 169 11.03 -4.27 -4.11
C HIS A 169 12.10 -5.36 -4.01
N TYR A 170 12.01 -6.22 -2.99
CA TYR A 170 12.91 -7.34 -2.82
C TYR A 170 12.85 -8.33 -3.99
N ALA A 171 11.64 -8.68 -4.41
CA ALA A 171 11.46 -9.55 -5.57
C ALA A 171 12.05 -8.94 -6.86
N LEU A 172 11.89 -7.63 -7.09
CA LEU A 172 12.51 -6.95 -8.24
C LEU A 172 14.04 -7.02 -8.19
N ALA A 173 14.66 -6.85 -7.03
CA ALA A 173 16.11 -6.98 -6.86
C ALA A 173 16.58 -8.43 -7.11
N LEU A 174 15.85 -9.43 -6.62
CA LEU A 174 16.12 -10.84 -6.87
C LEU A 174 16.00 -11.21 -8.36
N ILE A 175 15.00 -10.65 -9.05
CA ILE A 175 14.86 -10.84 -10.51
C ILE A 175 16.07 -10.25 -11.24
N ALA A 176 16.51 -9.05 -10.85
CA ALA A 176 17.70 -8.43 -11.42
C ALA A 176 18.99 -9.23 -11.15
N ALA A 177 19.08 -9.92 -10.02
CA ALA A 177 20.15 -10.85 -9.68
C ALA A 177 20.03 -12.22 -10.38
N GLY A 178 18.95 -12.48 -11.12
CA GLY A 178 18.69 -13.78 -11.77
C GLY A 178 18.16 -14.86 -10.81
N ALA A 179 17.87 -14.52 -9.55
CA ALA A 179 17.39 -15.44 -8.52
C ALA A 179 15.86 -15.63 -8.58
N LEU A 180 15.35 -16.17 -9.70
CA LEU A 180 13.92 -16.21 -10.01
C LEU A 180 13.10 -17.04 -9.02
N ASP A 181 13.64 -18.17 -8.54
CA ASP A 181 12.96 -19.01 -7.54
C ASP A 181 12.78 -18.28 -6.21
N ALA A 182 13.80 -17.54 -5.77
CA ALA A 182 13.72 -16.73 -4.57
C ALA A 182 12.73 -15.56 -4.73
N ALA A 183 12.69 -14.93 -5.90
CA ALA A 183 11.71 -13.90 -6.22
C ALA A 183 10.28 -14.44 -6.19
N ALA A 184 10.06 -15.63 -6.76
CA ALA A 184 8.77 -16.30 -6.70
C ALA A 184 8.33 -16.61 -5.27
N ALA A 185 9.26 -17.10 -4.42
CA ALA A 185 9.00 -17.36 -3.02
C ALA A 185 8.64 -16.08 -2.22
N ALA A 186 9.36 -14.98 -2.46
CA ALA A 186 9.07 -13.69 -1.83
C ALA A 186 7.67 -13.18 -2.21
N LEU A 187 7.27 -13.30 -3.47
CA LEU A 187 5.95 -12.88 -3.94
C LEU A 187 4.81 -13.81 -3.51
N ALA A 188 5.10 -15.08 -3.25
CA ALA A 188 4.12 -16.04 -2.75
C ALA A 188 3.71 -15.74 -1.29
N ALA A 189 4.54 -15.06 -0.51
CA ALA A 189 4.21 -14.60 0.84
C ALA A 189 3.21 -13.43 0.84
N VAL A 190 3.05 -12.71 -0.28
CA VAL A 190 2.12 -11.59 -0.41
C VAL A 190 0.76 -12.09 -0.91
N PRO A 191 -0.39 -11.68 -0.30
CA PRO A 191 -1.73 -12.07 -0.75
C PRO A 191 -1.92 -11.90 -2.26
N ALA A 192 -2.58 -12.87 -2.90
CA ALA A 192 -2.76 -12.87 -4.35
C ALA A 192 -3.57 -11.67 -4.87
N ASP A 193 -4.49 -11.15 -4.05
CA ASP A 193 -5.35 -10.00 -4.31
C ASP A 193 -4.74 -8.65 -3.89
N SER A 194 -3.45 -8.63 -3.51
CA SER A 194 -2.73 -7.39 -3.21
C SER A 194 -2.84 -6.40 -4.36
N LYS A 195 -3.22 -5.17 -4.03
CA LYS A 195 -3.34 -4.05 -4.98
C LYS A 195 -2.11 -3.14 -4.99
N ASP A 196 -1.04 -3.58 -4.32
CA ASP A 196 0.20 -2.83 -4.29
C ASP A 196 0.85 -2.80 -5.68
N ASP A 197 1.18 -1.61 -6.16
CA ASP A 197 1.71 -1.40 -7.50
C ASP A 197 3.11 -2.00 -7.68
N VAL A 198 3.93 -2.04 -6.61
CA VAL A 198 5.28 -2.62 -6.67
C VAL A 198 5.20 -4.14 -6.76
N VAL A 199 4.27 -4.75 -6.03
CA VAL A 199 3.99 -6.19 -6.11
C VAL A 199 3.48 -6.57 -7.50
N ALA A 200 2.57 -5.80 -8.07
CA ALA A 200 2.08 -6.03 -9.43
C ALA A 200 3.22 -5.96 -10.46
N ARG A 201 4.08 -4.96 -10.36
CA ARG A 201 5.28 -4.81 -11.18
C ARG A 201 6.23 -5.99 -11.03
N ALA A 202 6.49 -6.44 -9.81
CA ALA A 202 7.39 -7.56 -9.53
C ALA A 202 6.83 -8.88 -10.11
N ARG A 203 5.53 -9.12 -9.99
CA ARG A 203 4.87 -10.30 -10.60
C ARG A 203 4.98 -10.28 -12.12
N ALA A 204 4.74 -9.13 -12.75
CA ALA A 204 4.89 -8.99 -14.21
C ALA A 204 6.34 -9.19 -14.65
N ALA A 205 7.31 -8.61 -13.91
CA ALA A 205 8.74 -8.77 -14.19
C ALA A 205 9.19 -10.23 -14.05
N LEU A 206 8.69 -10.96 -13.05
CA LEU A 206 9.01 -12.37 -12.85
C LEU A 206 8.52 -13.24 -14.03
N VAL A 207 7.30 -12.98 -14.52
CA VAL A 207 6.76 -13.69 -15.70
C VAL A 207 7.64 -13.42 -16.93
N LEU A 208 8.03 -12.15 -17.16
CA LEU A 208 8.89 -11.80 -18.29
C LEU A 208 10.26 -12.47 -18.20
N ALA A 209 10.85 -12.53 -17.00
CA ALA A 209 12.15 -13.15 -16.78
C ALA A 209 12.09 -14.68 -16.91
N ALA A 210 11.00 -15.32 -16.49
CA ALA A 210 10.81 -16.76 -16.61
C ALA A 210 10.58 -17.22 -18.07
N ASP A 211 9.99 -16.35 -18.90
CA ASP A 211 9.74 -16.61 -20.32
C ASP A 211 10.97 -16.32 -21.21
N ALA A 212 12.11 -15.93 -20.65
CA ALA A 212 13.27 -15.54 -21.41
C ALA A 212 13.98 -16.76 -21.99
N PRO A 213 14.34 -16.75 -23.31
CA PRO A 213 15.22 -17.76 -23.88
C PRO A 213 16.62 -17.67 -23.26
N ALA A 214 17.39 -18.77 -23.40
CA ALA A 214 18.75 -18.85 -22.89
C ALA A 214 19.69 -17.79 -23.51
N ASP A 215 20.72 -17.39 -22.74
CA ASP A 215 21.62 -16.28 -23.12
C ASP A 215 22.38 -16.48 -24.42
N ASP A 216 22.63 -17.72 -24.82
CA ASP A 216 23.33 -18.12 -26.06
C ASP A 216 22.46 -18.07 -27.33
N GLU A 217 21.13 -17.85 -27.17
CA GLU A 217 20.18 -17.80 -28.30
C GLU A 217 20.03 -16.38 -28.91
N LEU A 218 20.54 -15.33 -28.29
CA LEU A 218 20.35 -13.95 -28.77
C LEU A 218 20.95 -13.72 -30.17
N ALA A 219 22.19 -14.12 -30.40
CA ALA A 219 22.87 -13.92 -31.68
C ALA A 219 22.22 -14.71 -32.83
N PRO A 220 21.85 -15.99 -32.63
CA PRO A 220 21.04 -16.72 -33.61
C PRO A 220 19.70 -16.06 -33.92
N LEU A 221 18.97 -15.56 -32.93
CA LEU A 221 17.68 -14.90 -33.12
C LEU A 221 17.81 -13.59 -33.90
N MET A 222 18.84 -12.76 -33.59
CA MET A 222 19.16 -11.57 -34.38
C MET A 222 19.41 -11.92 -35.85
N GLY A 223 20.24 -12.92 -36.10
CA GLY A 223 20.52 -13.40 -37.48
C GLY A 223 19.27 -13.92 -38.19
N ALA A 224 18.38 -14.63 -37.50
CA ALA A 224 17.13 -15.11 -38.07
C ALA A 224 16.18 -13.97 -38.47
N VAL A 225 16.07 -12.91 -37.63
CA VAL A 225 15.25 -11.73 -37.92
C VAL A 225 15.84 -10.88 -39.04
N GLU A 226 17.18 -10.80 -39.16
CA GLU A 226 17.86 -10.12 -40.26
C GLU A 226 17.65 -10.86 -41.58
N ALA A 227 17.73 -12.19 -41.57
CA ALA A 227 17.54 -13.02 -42.75
C ALA A 227 16.09 -12.99 -43.26
N ASP A 228 15.12 -13.00 -42.34
CA ASP A 228 13.70 -12.93 -42.67
C ASP A 228 12.98 -11.95 -41.70
N PRO A 229 12.84 -10.68 -42.06
CA PRO A 229 12.12 -9.68 -41.26
C PRO A 229 10.63 -9.98 -41.07
N ALA A 230 10.03 -10.89 -41.82
CA ALA A 230 8.65 -11.32 -41.69
C ALA A 230 8.48 -12.52 -40.77
N ASN A 231 9.57 -13.11 -40.28
CA ASN A 231 9.54 -14.19 -39.29
C ASN A 231 9.12 -13.64 -37.90
N HIS A 232 7.81 -13.65 -37.66
CA HIS A 232 7.25 -13.14 -36.42
C HIS A 232 7.62 -13.97 -35.19
N GLU A 233 7.84 -15.29 -35.35
CA GLU A 233 8.29 -16.17 -34.27
C GLU A 233 9.67 -15.76 -33.75
N ALA A 234 10.68 -15.76 -34.66
CA ALA A 234 12.04 -15.33 -34.30
C ALA A 234 12.07 -13.89 -33.73
N ARG A 235 11.23 -13.01 -34.27
CA ARG A 235 11.11 -11.62 -33.80
C ARG A 235 10.51 -11.56 -32.40
N PHE A 236 9.55 -12.41 -32.07
CA PHE A 236 8.93 -12.48 -30.75
C PHE A 236 9.88 -13.08 -29.68
N GLU A 237 10.60 -14.14 -30.05
CA GLU A 237 11.64 -14.72 -29.19
C GLU A 237 12.78 -13.74 -28.95
N LEU A 238 13.24 -13.01 -29.97
CA LEU A 238 14.24 -11.95 -29.83
C LEU A 238 13.75 -10.85 -28.89
N ALA A 239 12.50 -10.40 -29.04
CA ALA A 239 11.91 -9.41 -28.14
C ALA A 239 11.86 -9.92 -26.69
N SER A 240 11.57 -11.20 -26.47
CA SER A 240 11.57 -11.83 -25.17
C SER A 240 12.95 -11.84 -24.52
N ALA A 241 13.97 -12.21 -25.27
CA ALA A 241 15.37 -12.20 -24.82
C ALA A 241 15.86 -10.78 -24.47
N LEU A 242 15.55 -9.80 -25.32
CA LEU A 242 15.89 -8.39 -25.08
C LEU A 242 15.20 -7.83 -23.82
N ALA A 243 13.91 -8.13 -23.65
CA ALA A 243 13.16 -7.71 -22.45
C ALA A 243 13.76 -8.27 -21.17
N ALA A 244 14.16 -9.52 -21.16
CA ALA A 244 14.81 -10.17 -20.01
C ALA A 244 16.18 -9.56 -19.68
N LYS A 245 16.90 -9.09 -20.70
CA LYS A 245 18.18 -8.38 -20.53
C LYS A 245 18.03 -6.91 -20.18
N GLY A 246 16.80 -6.41 -20.02
CA GLY A 246 16.51 -5.02 -19.71
C GLY A 246 16.53 -4.06 -20.89
N ASP A 247 16.79 -4.54 -22.11
CA ASP A 247 16.64 -3.76 -23.35
C ASP A 247 15.17 -3.61 -23.72
N ARG A 248 14.50 -2.71 -23.00
CA ARG A 248 13.06 -2.45 -23.17
C ARG A 248 12.74 -1.80 -24.50
N ASP A 249 13.63 -0.95 -25.03
CA ASP A 249 13.42 -0.29 -26.31
C ASP A 249 13.51 -1.28 -27.45
N GLY A 250 14.58 -2.09 -27.52
CA GLY A 250 14.74 -3.12 -28.53
C GLY A 250 13.60 -4.15 -28.52
N ALA A 251 13.21 -4.62 -27.34
CA ALA A 251 12.08 -5.54 -27.20
C ALA A 251 10.77 -4.92 -27.73
N ALA A 252 10.48 -3.67 -27.35
CA ALA A 252 9.27 -2.99 -27.80
C ALA A 252 9.24 -2.76 -29.31
N ASP A 253 10.37 -2.41 -29.92
CA ASP A 253 10.46 -2.21 -31.36
C ASP A 253 10.11 -3.49 -32.15
N HIS A 254 10.59 -4.64 -31.69
CA HIS A 254 10.26 -5.92 -32.29
C HIS A 254 8.79 -6.29 -32.09
N LEU A 255 8.23 -6.11 -30.90
CA LEU A 255 6.81 -6.40 -30.63
C LEU A 255 5.88 -5.47 -31.41
N LEU A 256 6.18 -4.17 -31.49
CA LEU A 256 5.41 -3.21 -32.26
C LEU A 256 5.46 -3.50 -33.76
N ALA A 257 6.59 -4.02 -34.27
CA ALA A 257 6.72 -4.44 -35.67
C ALA A 257 5.79 -5.63 -35.98
N ILE A 258 5.71 -6.64 -35.10
CA ILE A 258 4.74 -7.73 -35.22
C ILE A 258 3.30 -7.19 -35.23
N ILE A 259 2.94 -6.38 -34.24
CA ILE A 259 1.57 -5.82 -34.08
C ILE A 259 1.18 -4.99 -35.31
N LYS A 260 2.12 -4.26 -35.90
CA LYS A 260 1.90 -3.47 -37.12
C LYS A 260 1.65 -4.34 -38.35
N ALA A 261 2.34 -5.47 -38.44
CA ALA A 261 2.22 -6.40 -39.59
C ALA A 261 0.98 -7.32 -39.45
N ASP A 262 0.78 -7.91 -38.29
CA ASP A 262 -0.36 -8.77 -37.96
C ASP A 262 -0.76 -8.60 -36.46
N ARG A 263 -1.88 -7.93 -36.24
CA ARG A 263 -2.40 -7.67 -34.85
C ARG A 263 -2.88 -8.95 -34.14
N THR A 264 -3.20 -9.98 -34.91
CA THR A 264 -3.78 -11.26 -34.44
C THR A 264 -2.77 -12.38 -34.34
N TRP A 265 -1.53 -12.14 -34.78
CA TRP A 265 -0.48 -13.14 -34.75
C TRP A 265 -0.39 -13.82 -33.40
N ASN A 266 -0.41 -15.14 -33.37
CA ASN A 266 -0.36 -15.98 -32.20
C ASN A 266 -1.34 -15.48 -31.10
N GLU A 267 -2.63 -15.33 -31.48
CA GLU A 267 -3.70 -14.87 -30.60
C GLU A 267 -3.45 -13.50 -29.94
N GLY A 268 -2.57 -12.69 -30.52
CA GLY A 268 -2.21 -11.37 -29.98
C GLY A 268 -1.06 -11.38 -28.97
N ALA A 269 -0.25 -12.45 -28.92
CA ALA A 269 0.85 -12.65 -27.98
C ALA A 269 1.83 -11.45 -27.90
N ALA A 270 2.14 -10.82 -29.06
CA ALA A 270 3.01 -9.65 -29.10
C ALA A 270 2.44 -8.46 -28.30
N ARG A 271 1.12 -8.24 -28.39
CA ARG A 271 0.45 -7.19 -27.62
C ARG A 271 0.40 -7.53 -26.14
N GLU A 272 0.09 -8.77 -25.79
CA GLU A 272 0.04 -9.20 -24.38
C GLU A 272 1.40 -9.05 -23.71
N LYS A 273 2.47 -9.45 -24.38
CA LYS A 273 3.83 -9.29 -23.86
C LYS A 273 4.19 -7.82 -23.65
N LEU A 274 3.86 -6.95 -24.60
CA LEU A 274 4.09 -5.52 -24.48
C LEU A 274 3.30 -4.90 -23.31
N LEU A 275 2.06 -5.35 -23.06
CA LEU A 275 1.27 -4.91 -21.91
C LEU A 275 1.91 -5.35 -20.58
N LYS A 276 2.44 -6.57 -20.50
CA LYS A 276 3.20 -7.04 -19.31
C LYS A 276 4.48 -6.23 -19.09
N MET A 277 5.16 -5.82 -20.17
CA MET A 277 6.32 -4.93 -20.06
C MET A 277 5.94 -3.55 -19.49
N PHE A 278 4.78 -3.00 -19.86
CA PHE A 278 4.27 -1.75 -19.25
C PHE A 278 3.95 -1.93 -17.76
N GLU A 279 3.37 -3.06 -17.39
CA GLU A 279 3.07 -3.38 -15.99
C GLU A 279 4.37 -3.52 -15.18
N ALA A 280 5.36 -4.23 -15.71
CA ALA A 280 6.66 -4.42 -15.06
C ALA A 280 7.44 -3.09 -14.91
N ALA A 281 7.42 -2.21 -15.92
CA ALA A 281 8.05 -0.90 -15.85
C ALA A 281 7.29 0.10 -14.98
N GLY A 282 5.98 -0.06 -14.86
CA GLY A 282 5.05 0.88 -14.25
C GLY A 282 4.38 1.78 -15.30
N LEU A 283 3.08 2.01 -15.13
CA LEU A 283 2.27 2.75 -16.12
C LEU A 283 2.64 4.24 -16.23
N ALA A 284 3.24 4.81 -15.19
CA ALA A 284 3.71 6.20 -15.16
C ALA A 284 5.16 6.37 -15.60
N ASP A 285 5.89 5.27 -15.84
CA ASP A 285 7.26 5.30 -16.34
C ASP A 285 7.31 6.02 -17.71
N PRO A 286 8.28 6.95 -17.95
CA PRO A 286 8.37 7.71 -19.18
C PRO A 286 8.46 6.84 -20.44
N TRP A 287 9.16 5.70 -20.37
CA TRP A 287 9.24 4.72 -21.46
C TRP A 287 7.86 4.11 -21.74
N SER A 288 7.13 3.70 -20.70
CA SER A 288 5.79 3.14 -20.83
C SER A 288 4.82 4.15 -21.47
N VAL A 289 4.87 5.41 -21.04
CA VAL A 289 4.02 6.48 -21.60
C VAL A 289 4.31 6.67 -23.09
N LYS A 290 5.58 6.77 -23.50
CA LYS A 290 6.02 6.95 -24.90
C LYS A 290 5.60 5.74 -25.75
N THR A 291 5.89 4.53 -25.30
CA THR A 291 5.66 3.30 -26.09
C THR A 291 4.17 2.99 -26.22
N ARG A 292 3.36 3.27 -25.18
CA ARG A 292 1.89 3.18 -25.27
C ARG A 292 1.30 4.14 -26.28
N ALA A 293 1.85 5.33 -26.44
CA ALA A 293 1.41 6.26 -27.47
C ALA A 293 1.68 5.69 -28.88
N THR A 294 2.85 5.06 -29.09
CA THR A 294 3.19 4.40 -30.35
C THR A 294 2.27 3.20 -30.63
N LEU A 295 2.02 2.34 -29.62
CA LEU A 295 1.08 1.23 -29.75
C LEU A 295 -0.31 1.72 -30.14
N ARG A 296 -0.78 2.78 -29.49
CA ARG A 296 -2.09 3.39 -29.80
C ARG A 296 -2.14 3.91 -31.23
N ALA A 297 -1.11 4.57 -31.72
CA ALA A 297 -1.05 5.06 -33.09
C ALA A 297 -1.13 3.89 -34.10
N ILE A 298 -0.42 2.79 -33.86
CA ILE A 298 -0.50 1.57 -34.70
C ILE A 298 -1.90 0.95 -34.65
N TRP A 299 -2.55 0.96 -33.48
CA TRP A 299 -3.85 0.31 -33.30
C TRP A 299 -5.01 1.02 -33.99
N PHE A 300 -4.92 2.34 -34.15
CA PHE A 300 -5.98 3.18 -34.76
C PHE A 300 -5.63 3.66 -36.18
N SER A 301 -4.49 3.24 -36.75
CA SER A 301 -4.15 3.40 -38.16
C SER A 301 -4.72 2.25 -39.00
#